data_35c0429b810f7e7111d006167727e9c0
#
_entry.id   35c0429b810f7e7111d006167727e9c0
#
_cell.length_a   1.000
_cell.length_b   1.000
_cell.length_c   1.000
_cell.angle_alpha   90.00
_cell.angle_beta   90.00
_cell.angle_gamma   90.00
#
_symmetry.space_group_name_H-M   'P 1'
#
loop_
_entity.id
_entity.type
_entity.pdbx_description
1 polymer ?
#
loop_
_entity_poly.entity_id
_entity_poly.type
_entity_poly.pdbx_seq_one_letter_code
_entity_poly.pdbx_strand_id
1 'polypeptide(L)'
;ETDPNEEYLEIRADKKNKGLMRITGWKLEGKGGLDITIGKGASFIYAEASSQPQEDVYLKPGEKAIIITGLSPIGTSFKLNKCVGHFNQFHEFSPDLNTECPTLRNEDLPNNLDSDDKCFNYIKNIPACKTIISIPYKNSGLSSSCQDYVIRNANYKSCIEKHKDDADFYDPEWRVYLGRNEELWKKSRETINLYDDKNNIIDSVSY
;
A
#
# COMPACT_ATOMS: atom_id res chain seq x y z
N GLU A 1 -21.16 -5.99 -14.61
CA GLU A 1 -20.71 -4.64 -14.23
C GLU A 1 -19.19 -4.66 -14.24
N THR A 2 -18.57 -3.67 -14.85
CA THR A 2 -17.11 -3.57 -14.97
C THR A 2 -16.63 -2.68 -13.84
N ASP A 3 -15.58 -3.10 -13.11
CA ASP A 3 -14.99 -2.32 -12.01
C ASP A 3 -13.58 -1.86 -12.40
N PRO A 4 -13.36 -0.56 -12.63
CA PRO A 4 -12.03 -0.04 -12.97
C PRO A 4 -10.99 -0.28 -11.86
N ASN A 5 -11.40 -0.58 -10.62
CA ASN A 5 -10.47 -0.93 -9.55
C ASN A 5 -9.94 -2.37 -9.66
N GLU A 6 -10.63 -3.24 -10.42
CA GLU A 6 -10.17 -4.60 -10.74
C GLU A 6 -9.30 -4.65 -12.01
N GLU A 7 -9.30 -3.56 -12.79
CA GLU A 7 -8.50 -3.44 -13.99
C GLU A 7 -7.11 -2.89 -13.67
N TYR A 8 -6.06 -3.70 -13.92
CA TYR A 8 -4.68 -3.26 -13.67
C TYR A 8 -3.67 -3.87 -14.64
N LEU A 9 -2.51 -3.21 -14.73
CA LEU A 9 -1.33 -3.66 -15.44
C LEU A 9 -0.14 -3.73 -14.47
N GLU A 10 0.75 -4.69 -14.66
CA GLU A 10 2.02 -4.77 -13.93
C GLU A 10 3.16 -4.23 -14.80
N ILE A 11 3.87 -3.22 -14.32
CA ILE A 11 5.15 -2.76 -14.87
C ILE A 11 6.25 -3.25 -13.94
N ARG A 12 7.20 -4.02 -14.47
CA ARG A 12 8.33 -4.56 -13.70
C ARG A 12 9.66 -4.08 -14.25
N ALA A 13 10.50 -3.54 -13.39
CA ALA A 13 11.88 -3.21 -13.77
C ALA A 13 12.70 -4.49 -13.93
N ASP A 14 13.37 -4.67 -15.08
CA ASP A 14 14.26 -5.82 -15.28
C ASP A 14 15.34 -5.85 -14.18
N LYS A 15 15.60 -7.04 -13.64
CA LYS A 15 16.64 -7.26 -12.61
C LYS A 15 18.04 -6.88 -13.09
N LYS A 16 18.27 -6.83 -14.41
CA LYS A 16 19.54 -6.45 -15.04
C LYS A 16 19.72 -4.93 -15.17
N ASN A 17 18.70 -4.13 -14.90
CA ASN A 17 18.82 -2.67 -14.91
C ASN A 17 19.91 -2.22 -13.94
N LYS A 18 20.70 -1.22 -14.33
CA LYS A 18 21.83 -0.73 -13.53
C LYS A 18 21.49 0.41 -12.57
N GLY A 19 20.23 0.82 -12.50
CA GLY A 19 19.82 1.97 -11.67
C GLY A 19 18.32 2.07 -11.48
N LEU A 20 17.91 3.14 -10.82
CA LEU A 20 16.51 3.48 -10.62
C LEU A 20 15.85 3.83 -11.94
N MET A 21 14.68 3.29 -12.18
CA MET A 21 13.84 3.57 -13.33
C MET A 21 12.69 4.48 -12.89
N ARG A 22 12.70 5.73 -13.31
CA ARG A 22 11.60 6.67 -13.08
C ARG A 22 10.48 6.35 -14.06
N ILE A 23 9.30 6.04 -13.54
CA ILE A 23 8.11 5.75 -14.37
C ILE A 23 7.06 6.87 -14.33
N THR A 24 7.17 7.83 -13.42
CA THR A 24 6.32 9.03 -13.44
C THR A 24 6.51 9.79 -14.75
N GLY A 25 5.40 10.12 -15.39
CA GLY A 25 5.39 10.78 -16.70
C GLY A 25 5.40 9.80 -17.89
N TRP A 26 5.58 8.51 -17.66
CA TRP A 26 5.43 7.50 -18.71
C TRP A 26 3.97 7.39 -19.13
N LYS A 27 3.72 6.94 -20.36
CA LYS A 27 2.40 6.87 -20.95
C LYS A 27 2.00 5.46 -21.29
N LEU A 28 0.74 5.17 -21.09
CA LEU A 28 0.06 3.95 -21.54
C LEU A 28 -0.92 4.34 -22.65
N GLU A 29 -0.83 3.67 -23.79
CA GLU A 29 -1.71 3.87 -24.95
C GLU A 29 -2.34 2.55 -25.35
N GLY A 30 -3.67 2.50 -25.33
CA GLY A 30 -4.43 1.37 -25.86
C GLY A 30 -4.87 1.60 -27.31
N LYS A 31 -5.47 0.59 -27.94
CA LYS A 31 -6.01 0.65 -29.31
C LYS A 31 -7.00 1.81 -29.55
N GLY A 32 -7.65 2.29 -28.50
CA GLY A 32 -8.58 3.42 -28.56
C GLY A 32 -7.89 4.77 -28.74
N GLY A 33 -6.55 4.84 -28.72
CA GLY A 33 -5.78 6.08 -28.85
C GLY A 33 -5.87 6.99 -27.62
N LEU A 34 -6.25 6.46 -26.46
CA LEU A 34 -6.30 7.22 -25.21
C LEU A 34 -4.96 7.11 -24.50
N ASP A 35 -4.25 8.24 -24.42
CA ASP A 35 -2.99 8.35 -23.68
C ASP A 35 -3.25 8.60 -22.20
N ILE A 36 -2.74 7.73 -21.36
CA ILE A 36 -2.80 7.85 -19.90
C ILE A 36 -1.39 8.02 -19.34
N THR A 37 -1.17 9.08 -18.59
CA THR A 37 0.12 9.36 -17.97
C THR A 37 0.17 8.80 -16.56
N ILE A 38 1.25 8.08 -16.24
CA ILE A 38 1.55 7.59 -14.89
C ILE A 38 1.89 8.79 -14.00
N GLY A 39 1.11 8.95 -12.92
CA GLY A 39 1.24 10.04 -11.96
C GLY A 39 2.31 9.81 -10.91
N LYS A 40 2.33 10.71 -9.93
CA LYS A 40 3.15 10.62 -8.72
C LYS A 40 2.48 9.73 -7.66
N GLY A 41 3.23 9.41 -6.60
CA GLY A 41 2.72 8.65 -5.45
C GLY A 41 3.40 9.11 -4.16
N ALA A 42 2.98 8.53 -3.04
CA ALA A 42 3.55 8.77 -1.72
C ALA A 42 4.36 7.56 -1.24
N SER A 43 5.62 7.75 -0.81
CA SER A 43 6.38 6.67 -0.15
C SER A 43 5.80 6.35 1.22
N PHE A 44 5.27 7.35 1.93
CA PHE A 44 4.61 7.21 3.22
C PHE A 44 3.19 7.76 3.17
N ILE A 45 2.28 7.05 3.84
CA ILE A 45 0.94 7.54 4.09
C ILE A 45 0.88 8.14 5.50
N TYR A 46 0.59 9.42 5.60
CA TYR A 46 0.39 10.10 6.86
C TYR A 46 -1.10 10.10 7.21
N ALA A 47 -1.50 9.29 8.18
CA ALA A 47 -2.90 9.07 8.53
C ALA A 47 -3.69 10.35 8.91
N GLU A 48 -2.99 11.39 9.36
CA GLU A 48 -3.60 12.66 9.81
C GLU A 48 -3.42 13.81 8.79
N ALA A 49 -2.74 13.55 7.65
CA ALA A 49 -2.49 14.60 6.68
C ALA A 49 -3.69 14.80 5.74
N SER A 50 -4.10 16.05 5.56
CA SER A 50 -5.15 16.42 4.59
C SER A 50 -4.72 16.17 3.14
N SER A 51 -3.42 16.10 2.88
CA SER A 51 -2.85 15.71 1.59
C SER A 51 -1.55 14.94 1.81
N GLN A 52 -1.31 13.92 0.98
CA GLN A 52 -0.09 13.13 1.04
C GLN A 52 1.02 13.80 0.21
N PRO A 53 2.28 13.85 0.70
CA PRO A 53 3.40 14.28 -0.11
C PRO A 53 3.51 13.44 -1.38
N GLN A 54 3.58 14.11 -2.53
CA GLN A 54 3.63 13.46 -3.83
C GLN A 54 5.05 13.53 -4.40
N GLU A 55 5.63 12.38 -4.69
CA GLU A 55 6.96 12.23 -5.29
C GLU A 55 6.93 11.38 -6.55
N ASP A 56 7.98 11.44 -7.33
CA ASP A 56 8.11 10.61 -8.53
C ASP A 56 8.24 9.13 -8.13
N VAL A 57 7.56 8.26 -8.89
CA VAL A 57 7.62 6.82 -8.73
C VAL A 57 8.88 6.27 -9.38
N TYR A 58 9.73 5.65 -8.58
CA TYR A 58 10.95 4.98 -9.02
C TYR A 58 10.89 3.50 -8.72
N LEU A 59 11.33 2.68 -9.67
CA LEU A 59 11.51 1.24 -9.51
C LEU A 59 13.00 0.90 -9.46
N LYS A 60 13.43 0.20 -8.42
CA LYS A 60 14.73 -0.47 -8.38
C LYS A 60 14.71 -1.69 -9.29
N PRO A 61 15.88 -2.24 -9.70
CA PRO A 61 15.94 -3.49 -10.44
C PRO A 61 15.16 -4.60 -9.75
N GLY A 62 14.18 -5.19 -10.45
CA GLY A 62 13.29 -6.23 -9.94
C GLY A 62 12.03 -5.74 -9.20
N GLU A 63 11.94 -4.45 -8.82
CA GLU A 63 10.71 -3.88 -8.27
C GLU A 63 9.63 -3.73 -9.34
N LYS A 64 8.39 -3.61 -8.91
CA LYS A 64 7.22 -3.46 -9.78
C LYS A 64 6.28 -2.34 -9.35
N ALA A 65 5.47 -1.89 -10.29
CA ALA A 65 4.30 -1.06 -10.05
C ALA A 65 3.06 -1.75 -10.60
N ILE A 66 2.02 -1.84 -9.79
CA ILE A 66 0.68 -2.21 -10.21
C ILE A 66 -0.05 -0.91 -10.56
N ILE A 67 -0.34 -0.74 -11.85
CA ILE A 67 -1.03 0.43 -12.39
C ILE A 67 -2.51 0.10 -12.47
N ILE A 68 -3.30 0.69 -11.60
CA ILE A 68 -4.74 0.41 -11.43
C ILE A 68 -5.53 1.53 -12.11
N THR A 69 -6.50 1.17 -12.93
CA THR A 69 -7.32 2.14 -13.68
C THR A 69 -8.16 3.00 -12.75
N GLY A 70 -8.69 2.42 -11.70
CA GLY A 70 -9.64 3.04 -10.78
C GLY A 70 -9.08 4.11 -9.83
N LEU A 71 -9.90 4.44 -8.84
CA LEU A 71 -9.60 5.40 -7.79
C LEU A 71 -8.90 4.71 -6.61
N SER A 72 -7.91 5.39 -6.02
CA SER A 72 -7.30 4.89 -4.80
C SER A 72 -8.28 4.92 -3.63
N PRO A 73 -8.49 3.79 -2.91
CA PRO A 73 -9.33 3.77 -1.71
C PRO A 73 -8.86 4.70 -0.58
N ILE A 74 -7.58 5.10 -0.60
CA ILE A 74 -6.97 6.02 0.37
C ILE A 74 -6.58 7.37 -0.24
N GLY A 75 -7.07 7.66 -1.46
CA GLY A 75 -6.94 8.96 -2.12
C GLY A 75 -5.58 9.28 -2.74
N THR A 76 -4.63 8.34 -2.77
CA THR A 76 -3.31 8.53 -3.38
C THR A 76 -2.71 7.23 -3.89
N SER A 77 -1.81 7.32 -4.88
CA SER A 77 -0.88 6.24 -5.21
C SER A 77 0.18 6.13 -4.11
N PHE A 78 0.68 4.92 -3.83
CA PHE A 78 1.59 4.72 -2.70
C PHE A 78 2.55 3.55 -2.89
N LYS A 79 3.69 3.63 -2.19
CA LYS A 79 4.62 2.51 -2.06
C LYS A 79 4.16 1.58 -0.95
N LEU A 80 4.19 0.27 -1.21
CA LEU A 80 3.89 -0.71 -0.18
C LEU A 80 5.00 -0.75 0.87
N ASN A 81 4.58 -1.03 2.10
CA ASN A 81 5.47 -1.27 3.23
C ASN A 81 4.82 -2.29 4.18
N LYS A 82 5.59 -2.83 5.12
CA LYS A 82 5.12 -3.86 6.05
C LYS A 82 3.91 -3.47 6.94
N CYS A 83 3.48 -2.19 6.92
CA CYS A 83 2.37 -1.70 7.72
C CYS A 83 1.06 -1.50 6.94
N VAL A 84 1.08 -1.50 5.60
CA VAL A 84 -0.10 -1.14 4.77
C VAL A 84 -1.29 -2.06 4.95
N GLY A 85 -1.08 -3.30 5.41
CA GLY A 85 -2.15 -4.24 5.69
C GLY A 85 -3.20 -3.74 6.70
N HIS A 86 -2.85 -2.73 7.54
CA HIS A 86 -3.82 -2.07 8.42
C HIS A 86 -4.96 -1.38 7.66
N PHE A 87 -4.75 -1.01 6.38
CA PHE A 87 -5.79 -0.38 5.57
C PHE A 87 -6.89 -1.35 5.15
N ASN A 88 -6.60 -2.66 5.03
CA ASN A 88 -7.60 -3.69 4.65
C ASN A 88 -8.78 -3.76 5.63
N GLN A 89 -8.65 -3.24 6.83
CA GLN A 89 -9.76 -3.19 7.77
C GLN A 89 -10.85 -2.17 7.37
N PHE A 90 -10.48 -1.16 6.59
CA PHE A 90 -11.32 0.00 6.29
C PHE A 90 -11.58 0.19 4.80
N HIS A 91 -10.79 -0.46 3.95
CA HIS A 91 -10.79 -0.30 2.51
C HIS A 91 -10.57 -1.65 1.82
N GLU A 92 -11.15 -1.80 0.66
CA GLU A 92 -10.91 -2.91 -0.26
C GLU A 92 -9.87 -2.50 -1.30
N PHE A 93 -8.93 -3.37 -1.60
CA PHE A 93 -7.87 -3.15 -2.60
C PHE A 93 -7.83 -4.30 -3.59
N SER A 94 -7.63 -3.97 -4.86
CA SER A 94 -7.40 -4.96 -5.92
C SER A 94 -6.09 -4.61 -6.66
N PRO A 95 -5.12 -5.55 -6.72
CA PRO A 95 -5.02 -6.78 -5.90
C PRO A 95 -4.91 -6.50 -4.40
N ASP A 96 -5.22 -7.49 -3.56
CA ASP A 96 -5.14 -7.37 -2.09
C ASP A 96 -3.78 -6.87 -1.60
N LEU A 97 -3.79 -6.14 -0.48
CA LEU A 97 -2.55 -5.75 0.21
C LEU A 97 -2.04 -6.90 1.08
N ASN A 98 -0.71 -6.93 1.29
CA ASN A 98 -0.07 -7.85 2.22
C ASN A 98 -0.66 -7.69 3.65
N THR A 99 -0.91 -8.80 4.33
CA THR A 99 -1.45 -8.87 5.70
C THR A 99 -0.43 -9.31 6.75
N GLU A 100 0.87 -9.26 6.43
CA GLU A 100 1.97 -9.66 7.29
C GLU A 100 2.57 -8.48 8.07
N CYS A 101 1.73 -7.63 8.67
CA CYS A 101 2.20 -6.51 9.49
C CYS A 101 2.96 -7.01 10.72
N PRO A 102 3.95 -6.23 11.22
CA PRO A 102 4.52 -6.41 12.55
C PRO A 102 3.41 -6.49 13.60
N THR A 103 3.54 -7.44 14.52
CA THR A 103 2.52 -7.67 15.54
C THR A 103 2.94 -7.06 16.87
N LEU A 104 1.98 -6.47 17.57
CA LEU A 104 2.22 -5.82 18.86
C LEU A 104 2.83 -6.75 19.91
N ARG A 105 2.60 -8.07 19.80
CA ARG A 105 3.18 -9.10 20.69
C ARG A 105 4.72 -9.21 20.58
N ASN A 106 5.29 -8.75 19.48
CA ASN A 106 6.74 -8.82 19.22
C ASN A 106 7.46 -7.52 19.60
N GLU A 107 6.70 -6.52 20.08
CA GLU A 107 7.22 -5.25 20.54
C GLU A 107 7.55 -5.30 22.04
N ASP A 108 8.52 -4.49 22.44
CA ASP A 108 8.81 -4.32 23.86
C ASP A 108 7.64 -3.64 24.58
N LEU A 109 7.14 -4.29 25.61
CA LEU A 109 6.11 -3.73 26.46
C LEU A 109 6.69 -2.73 27.46
N PRO A 110 5.94 -1.66 27.79
CA PRO A 110 6.33 -0.79 28.90
C PRO A 110 6.41 -1.57 30.23
N ASN A 111 7.38 -1.24 31.07
CA ASN A 111 7.62 -1.93 32.34
C ASN A 111 6.38 -2.06 33.25
N ASN A 112 5.46 -1.08 33.19
CA ASN A 112 4.22 -1.10 33.97
C ASN A 112 3.16 -2.09 33.41
N LEU A 113 3.36 -2.64 32.22
CA LEU A 113 2.48 -3.65 31.58
C LEU A 113 3.14 -5.03 31.53
N ASP A 114 4.43 -5.12 31.78
CA ASP A 114 5.22 -6.37 31.74
C ASP A 114 4.71 -7.43 32.74
N SER A 115 4.15 -6.99 33.87
CA SER A 115 3.57 -7.84 34.92
C SER A 115 2.03 -7.98 34.85
N ASP A 116 1.38 -7.38 33.81
CA ASP A 116 -0.08 -7.51 33.60
C ASP A 116 -0.39 -8.69 32.68
N ASP A 117 -0.53 -9.88 33.25
CA ASP A 117 -0.84 -11.11 32.51
C ASP A 117 -2.08 -10.99 31.62
N LYS A 118 -3.08 -10.22 32.04
CA LYS A 118 -4.30 -10.02 31.24
C LYS A 118 -4.02 -9.16 30.01
N CYS A 119 -3.23 -8.11 30.18
CA CYS A 119 -2.78 -7.26 29.08
C CYS A 119 -1.95 -8.05 28.09
N PHE A 120 -0.95 -8.77 28.58
CA PHE A 120 -0.09 -9.60 27.74
C PHE A 120 -0.89 -10.63 26.92
N ASN A 121 -1.82 -11.35 27.57
CA ASN A 121 -2.67 -12.32 26.89
C ASN A 121 -3.60 -11.66 25.85
N TYR A 122 -4.09 -10.46 26.11
CA TYR A 122 -4.89 -9.72 25.13
C TYR A 122 -4.04 -9.33 23.91
N ILE A 123 -2.88 -8.72 24.12
CA ILE A 123 -1.96 -8.31 23.06
C ILE A 123 -1.52 -9.48 22.19
N LYS A 124 -1.21 -10.62 22.80
CA LYS A 124 -0.80 -11.85 22.10
C LYS A 124 -1.85 -12.36 21.11
N ASN A 125 -3.13 -12.08 21.36
CA ASN A 125 -4.24 -12.54 20.53
C ASN A 125 -4.70 -11.46 19.50
N ILE A 126 -4.07 -10.30 19.43
CA ILE A 126 -4.37 -9.30 18.39
C ILE A 126 -3.81 -9.82 17.05
N PRO A 127 -4.64 -10.01 16.02
CA PRO A 127 -4.15 -10.40 14.70
C PRO A 127 -3.20 -9.38 14.12
N ALA A 128 -2.29 -9.83 13.26
CA ALA A 128 -1.47 -8.92 12.44
C ALA A 128 -2.36 -7.95 11.66
N CYS A 129 -1.89 -6.74 11.40
CA CYS A 129 -2.59 -5.68 10.66
C CYS A 129 -3.94 -5.24 11.27
N LYS A 130 -4.27 -5.70 12.49
CA LYS A 130 -5.51 -5.28 13.16
C LYS A 130 -5.35 -3.92 13.80
N THR A 131 -6.16 -2.94 13.38
CA THR A 131 -6.27 -1.64 14.05
C THR A 131 -7.31 -1.71 15.15
N ILE A 132 -6.93 -1.35 16.39
CA ILE A 132 -7.81 -1.30 17.55
C ILE A 132 -8.18 0.16 17.83
N ILE A 133 -9.41 0.53 17.53
CA ILE A 133 -9.96 1.87 17.78
C ILE A 133 -10.70 1.98 19.11
N SER A 134 -11.17 0.86 19.64
CA SER A 134 -11.82 0.77 20.96
C SER A 134 -11.74 -0.64 21.52
N ILE A 135 -11.76 -0.77 22.82
CA ILE A 135 -11.81 -2.07 23.51
C ILE A 135 -13.27 -2.38 23.86
N PRO A 136 -13.84 -3.51 23.41
CA PRO A 136 -15.21 -3.89 23.75
C PRO A 136 -15.42 -4.08 25.26
N TYR A 137 -16.59 -3.72 25.78
CA TYR A 137 -16.94 -3.81 27.20
C TYR A 137 -16.74 -5.23 27.79
N LYS A 138 -16.96 -6.28 27.00
CA LYS A 138 -16.68 -7.67 27.39
C LYS A 138 -15.21 -7.95 27.77
N ASN A 139 -14.30 -7.08 27.34
CA ASN A 139 -12.87 -7.11 27.65
C ASN A 139 -12.49 -6.03 28.68
N SER A 140 -13.47 -5.47 29.41
CA SER A 140 -13.27 -4.40 30.39
C SER A 140 -12.48 -4.82 31.65
N GLY A 141 -12.08 -6.10 31.75
CA GLY A 141 -11.15 -6.57 32.78
C GLY A 141 -9.68 -6.16 32.53
N LEU A 142 -9.37 -5.48 31.43
CA LEU A 142 -8.06 -4.89 31.16
C LEU A 142 -7.90 -3.58 31.95
N SER A 143 -6.68 -3.34 32.46
CA SER A 143 -6.35 -2.07 33.08
C SER A 143 -6.49 -0.91 32.07
N SER A 144 -6.77 0.32 32.53
CA SER A 144 -6.84 1.48 31.66
C SER A 144 -5.53 1.72 30.92
N SER A 145 -4.40 1.50 31.58
CA SER A 145 -3.06 1.59 30.96
C SER A 145 -2.89 0.60 29.80
N CYS A 146 -3.40 -0.62 29.95
CA CYS A 146 -3.38 -1.62 28.89
C CYS A 146 -4.26 -1.20 27.70
N GLN A 147 -5.49 -0.74 27.97
CA GLN A 147 -6.40 -0.28 26.93
C GLN A 147 -5.79 0.89 26.14
N ASP A 148 -5.26 1.89 26.83
CA ASP A 148 -4.59 3.04 26.22
C ASP A 148 -3.37 2.62 25.39
N TYR A 149 -2.55 1.70 25.90
CA TYR A 149 -1.39 1.19 25.17
C TYR A 149 -1.81 0.50 23.87
N VAL A 150 -2.78 -0.38 23.91
CA VAL A 150 -3.26 -1.13 22.74
C VAL A 150 -3.86 -0.19 21.70
N ILE A 151 -4.73 0.75 22.10
CA ILE A 151 -5.36 1.69 21.16
C ILE A 151 -4.31 2.57 20.46
N ARG A 152 -3.29 3.02 21.20
CA ARG A 152 -2.23 3.88 20.65
C ARG A 152 -1.25 3.13 19.77
N ASN A 153 -1.04 1.82 20.00
CA ASN A 153 0.02 1.06 19.34
C ASN A 153 -0.47 0.06 18.28
N ALA A 154 -1.71 -0.43 18.35
CA ALA A 154 -2.27 -1.35 17.36
C ALA A 154 -2.92 -0.57 16.21
N ASN A 155 -2.13 0.11 15.37
CA ASN A 155 -2.59 0.87 14.22
C ASN A 155 -1.45 1.17 13.24
N TYR A 156 -1.81 1.62 12.02
CA TYR A 156 -0.86 1.95 10.95
C TYR A 156 0.19 2.98 11.39
N LYS A 157 -0.23 4.07 12.06
CA LYS A 157 0.67 5.16 12.48
C LYS A 157 1.78 4.66 13.39
N SER A 158 1.43 3.93 14.44
CA SER A 158 2.41 3.37 15.37
C SER A 158 3.33 2.34 14.69
N CYS A 159 2.79 1.53 13.78
CA CYS A 159 3.59 0.60 12.99
C CYS A 159 4.66 1.35 12.19
N ILE A 160 4.30 2.42 11.46
CA ILE A 160 5.26 3.26 10.72
C ILE A 160 6.31 3.86 11.66
N GLU A 161 5.87 4.47 12.77
CA GLU A 161 6.78 5.15 13.71
C GLU A 161 7.88 4.22 14.25
N LYS A 162 7.55 2.94 14.43
CA LYS A 162 8.48 1.93 14.96
C LYS A 162 9.37 1.29 13.89
N HIS A 163 8.84 1.10 12.68
CA HIS A 163 9.46 0.23 11.67
C HIS A 163 9.99 0.94 10.42
N LYS A 164 9.73 2.26 10.25
CA LYS A 164 10.15 3.00 9.05
C LYS A 164 11.64 2.96 8.76
N ASP A 165 12.46 2.73 9.77
CA ASP A 165 13.93 2.67 9.68
C ASP A 165 14.46 1.23 9.52
N ASP A 166 13.57 0.21 9.47
CA ASP A 166 13.95 -1.17 9.21
C ASP A 166 14.44 -1.33 7.77
N ALA A 167 15.49 -2.13 7.58
CA ALA A 167 16.05 -2.36 6.25
C ALA A 167 15.06 -3.02 5.25
N ASP A 168 14.08 -3.76 5.76
CA ASP A 168 13.02 -4.46 5.04
C ASP A 168 11.66 -3.76 5.16
N PHE A 169 11.66 -2.46 5.49
CA PHE A 169 10.41 -1.71 5.69
C PHE A 169 9.54 -1.63 4.43
N TYR A 170 10.17 -1.33 3.28
CA TYR A 170 9.44 -1.23 2.02
C TYR A 170 9.36 -2.55 1.27
N ASP A 171 8.16 -2.89 0.82
CA ASP A 171 7.96 -3.93 -0.18
C ASP A 171 8.43 -3.46 -1.57
N PRO A 172 8.83 -4.37 -2.44
CA PRO A 172 9.33 -4.03 -3.78
C PRO A 172 8.18 -3.72 -4.77
N GLU A 173 7.13 -3.04 -4.31
CA GLU A 173 5.91 -2.78 -5.08
C GLU A 173 5.34 -1.38 -4.83
N TRP A 174 4.87 -0.75 -5.91
CA TRP A 174 4.05 0.46 -5.88
C TRP A 174 2.62 0.14 -6.30
N ARG A 175 1.64 0.82 -5.72
CA ARG A 175 0.25 0.91 -6.18
C ARG A 175 0.03 2.28 -6.78
N VAL A 176 -0.19 2.33 -8.10
CA VAL A 176 -0.39 3.57 -8.85
C VAL A 176 -1.79 3.57 -9.42
N TYR A 177 -2.57 4.58 -9.07
CA TYR A 177 -3.96 4.73 -9.48
C TYR A 177 -4.09 5.80 -10.55
N LEU A 178 -4.81 5.48 -11.63
CA LEU A 178 -5.03 6.39 -12.75
C LEU A 178 -6.26 7.29 -12.55
N GLY A 179 -7.05 7.01 -11.52
CA GLY A 179 -8.17 7.87 -11.10
C GLY A 179 -9.35 7.87 -12.06
N ARG A 180 -9.63 6.76 -12.75
CA ARG A 180 -10.71 6.64 -13.71
C ARG A 180 -11.94 5.99 -13.08
N ASN A 181 -13.11 6.36 -13.60
CA ASN A 181 -14.40 5.78 -13.20
C ASN A 181 -14.89 4.69 -14.17
N GLU A 182 -14.15 4.45 -15.24
CA GLU A 182 -14.47 3.46 -16.28
C GLU A 182 -13.21 2.69 -16.66
N GLU A 183 -13.38 1.42 -17.07
CA GLU A 183 -12.28 0.61 -17.61
C GLU A 183 -11.69 1.26 -18.86
N LEU A 184 -10.39 1.15 -19.02
CA LEU A 184 -9.63 1.74 -20.14
C LEU A 184 -9.38 0.74 -21.26
N TRP A 185 -9.26 -0.55 -20.92
CA TRP A 185 -8.82 -1.56 -21.84
C TRP A 185 -9.94 -2.52 -22.21
N LYS A 186 -9.93 -3.00 -23.45
CA LYS A 186 -10.85 -4.04 -23.88
C LYS A 186 -10.47 -5.37 -23.27
N LYS A 187 -11.45 -6.20 -22.92
CA LYS A 187 -11.23 -7.55 -22.36
C LYS A 187 -10.58 -8.55 -23.34
N SER A 188 -10.47 -8.21 -24.62
CA SER A 188 -9.85 -9.04 -25.66
C SER A 188 -9.44 -8.23 -26.88
N ARG A 189 -8.44 -8.73 -27.62
CA ARG A 189 -7.88 -8.09 -28.82
C ARG A 189 -7.39 -6.67 -28.58
N GLU A 190 -6.93 -6.41 -27.37
CA GLU A 190 -6.30 -5.15 -26.98
C GLU A 190 -4.81 -5.22 -27.23
N THR A 191 -4.21 -4.05 -27.45
CA THR A 191 -2.76 -3.86 -27.45
C THR A 191 -2.49 -2.60 -26.65
N ILE A 192 -1.68 -2.73 -25.61
CA ILE A 192 -1.30 -1.61 -24.74
C ILE A 192 0.19 -1.39 -24.91
N ASN A 193 0.56 -0.19 -25.35
CA ASN A 193 1.93 0.24 -25.51
C ASN A 193 2.33 1.09 -24.31
N LEU A 194 3.56 0.87 -23.80
CA LEU A 194 4.19 1.66 -22.77
C LEU A 194 5.26 2.54 -23.40
N TYR A 195 5.18 3.84 -23.17
CA TYR A 195 6.14 4.83 -23.64
C TYR A 195 6.84 5.52 -22.47
N ASP A 196 8.12 5.85 -22.65
CA ASP A 196 8.84 6.72 -21.72
C ASP A 196 8.41 8.20 -21.85
N ASP A 197 8.99 9.07 -21.04
CA ASP A 197 8.76 10.52 -21.05
C ASP A 197 9.28 11.22 -22.31
N LYS A 198 10.02 10.51 -23.17
CA LYS A 198 10.51 10.96 -24.48
C LYS A 198 9.73 10.39 -25.66
N ASN A 199 8.62 9.70 -25.38
CA ASN A 199 7.79 8.96 -26.36
C ASN A 199 8.52 7.80 -27.07
N ASN A 200 9.55 7.19 -26.48
CA ASN A 200 10.10 5.94 -26.97
C ASN A 200 9.23 4.78 -26.45
N ILE A 201 8.93 3.82 -27.33
CA ILE A 201 8.27 2.58 -26.92
C ILE A 201 9.24 1.79 -26.05
N ILE A 202 8.80 1.46 -24.83
CA ILE A 202 9.54 0.67 -23.85
C ILE A 202 9.10 -0.79 -23.89
N ASP A 203 7.78 -1.03 -23.97
CA ASP A 203 7.20 -2.37 -23.99
C ASP A 203 5.80 -2.34 -24.63
N SER A 204 5.28 -3.52 -24.97
CA SER A 204 3.94 -3.69 -25.52
C SER A 204 3.36 -5.04 -25.12
N VAL A 205 2.11 -5.05 -24.68
CA VAL A 205 1.36 -6.27 -24.39
C VAL A 205 0.11 -6.35 -25.27
N SER A 206 -0.18 -7.56 -25.78
CA SER A 206 -1.39 -7.84 -26.57
C SER A 206 -2.07 -9.10 -26.06
N TYR A 207 -3.42 -9.11 -26.00
CA TYR A 207 -4.24 -10.22 -25.54
C TYR A 207 -5.63 -10.24 -26.20
#